data_54f55abbdd5090541be09a0cb7dcfa2c
#
_entry.id   54f55abbdd5090541be09a0cb7dcfa2c
#
_cell.length_a   1.000
_cell.length_b   1.000
_cell.length_c   1.000
_cell.angle_alpha   90.00
_cell.angle_beta   90.00
_cell.angle_gamma   90.00
#
_symmetry.space_group_name_H-M   'P 1'
#
loop_
_entity.id
_entity.type
_entity.pdbx_description
1 polymer ?
#
loop_
_entity_poly.entity_id
_entity_poly.type
_entity_poly.pdbx_seq_one_letter_code
_entity_poly.pdbx_strand_id
1 'polypeptide(L)'
;MQLTIKHPFLCLPVVSHPKDTRVLKLFDGEKLLLCVYFPFGEAAADNGTYSYEYLSPLPVSEWMGRTLTLSAEFPAGFEDAVTQTDDLPVSSEVHPAVHFTANAGWINDPNGLVYDNGTYHLYYQHNPFGVNWNNMSWGHATSTDLLHWTRLPVAMLPDEEGTIFSGCGLTNEHRDEIQAAADSNLYRSLPKDALLFFYTAAGGSHDSACSEGKDYTQHTAYSTDHGLTLQKLPGAVVPFLKTDNRDPKVYWHEKSKAFIMSLYLKGTEYALSLI
;
A
#
# COMPACT_ATOMS: atom_id res chain seq x y z
N MET A 1 15.80 3.11 -16.97
CA MET A 1 16.66 1.89 -16.96
C MET A 1 15.83 0.62 -17.09
N GLN A 2 16.41 -0.45 -17.66
CA GLN A 2 15.78 -1.78 -17.70
C GLN A 2 16.43 -2.69 -16.68
N LEU A 3 15.62 -3.46 -15.95
CA LEU A 3 16.04 -4.31 -14.84
C LEU A 3 15.48 -5.71 -15.02
N THR A 4 16.32 -6.69 -15.24
CA THR A 4 15.90 -8.10 -15.12
C THR A 4 15.77 -8.45 -13.66
N ILE A 5 14.58 -8.90 -13.24
CA ILE A 5 14.30 -9.25 -11.84
C ILE A 5 14.90 -10.62 -11.54
N LYS A 6 15.87 -10.62 -10.63
CA LYS A 6 16.62 -11.81 -10.21
C LYS A 6 16.37 -12.19 -8.75
N HIS A 7 15.86 -11.25 -7.96
CA HIS A 7 15.60 -11.40 -6.53
C HIS A 7 14.23 -10.84 -6.18
N PRO A 8 13.57 -11.29 -5.11
CA PRO A 8 12.21 -10.90 -4.74
C PRO A 8 12.05 -9.43 -4.34
N PHE A 9 13.13 -8.73 -4.03
CA PHE A 9 13.09 -7.31 -3.68
C PHE A 9 13.96 -6.48 -4.63
N LEU A 10 13.35 -5.42 -5.19
CA LEU A 10 14.04 -4.33 -5.87
C LEU A 10 14.22 -3.19 -4.87
N CYS A 11 15.46 -2.84 -4.55
CA CYS A 11 15.81 -1.84 -3.54
C CYS A 11 16.18 -0.51 -4.19
N LEU A 12 15.39 0.52 -3.91
CA LEU A 12 15.61 1.87 -4.42
C LEU A 12 16.32 2.73 -3.38
N PRO A 13 17.39 3.46 -3.76
CA PRO A 13 18.14 4.31 -2.84
C PRO A 13 17.39 5.62 -2.55
N VAL A 14 17.01 5.85 -1.29
CA VAL A 14 16.16 6.97 -0.84
C VAL A 14 16.97 7.98 -0.05
N VAL A 15 16.64 9.25 -0.27
CA VAL A 15 17.15 10.42 0.48
C VAL A 15 16.02 10.98 1.35
N SER A 16 16.26 11.12 2.65
CA SER A 16 15.22 11.58 3.61
C SER A 16 14.89 13.07 3.47
N HIS A 17 15.88 13.88 3.12
CA HIS A 17 15.75 15.34 2.97
C HIS A 17 16.15 15.78 1.54
N PRO A 18 15.33 15.44 0.54
CA PRO A 18 15.68 15.70 -0.85
C PRO A 18 15.65 17.20 -1.17
N LYS A 19 16.56 17.63 -2.05
CA LYS A 19 16.46 18.93 -2.71
C LYS A 19 15.54 18.86 -3.93
N ASP A 20 15.31 17.67 -4.44
CA ASP A 20 14.56 17.42 -5.67
C ASP A 20 13.69 16.17 -5.53
N THR A 21 12.45 16.29 -5.99
CA THR A 21 11.47 15.21 -6.01
C THR A 21 10.87 15.11 -7.40
N ARG A 22 10.98 13.96 -8.04
CA ARG A 22 10.49 13.72 -9.41
C ARG A 22 9.56 12.53 -9.45
N VAL A 23 8.78 12.45 -10.52
CA VAL A 23 7.93 11.28 -10.77
C VAL A 23 8.80 10.10 -11.19
N LEU A 24 8.72 9.01 -10.42
CA LEU A 24 9.33 7.72 -10.72
C LEU A 24 8.22 6.73 -11.06
N LYS A 25 8.40 6.00 -12.16
CA LYS A 25 7.46 4.98 -12.64
C LYS A 25 8.15 3.65 -12.83
N LEU A 26 7.46 2.55 -12.51
CA LEU A 26 7.88 1.19 -12.79
C LEU A 26 6.84 0.53 -13.71
N PHE A 27 7.33 -0.13 -14.76
CA PHE A 27 6.48 -0.77 -15.77
C PHE A 27 6.87 -2.23 -15.99
N ASP A 28 5.86 -3.04 -16.33
CA ASP A 28 5.97 -4.35 -16.93
C ASP A 28 5.42 -4.29 -18.36
N GLY A 29 6.30 -4.15 -19.35
CA GLY A 29 5.90 -3.76 -20.70
C GLY A 29 5.21 -2.40 -20.71
N GLU A 30 3.94 -2.35 -21.11
CA GLU A 30 3.10 -1.14 -21.07
C GLU A 30 2.32 -0.97 -19.76
N LYS A 31 2.25 -2.01 -18.93
CA LYS A 31 1.51 -1.98 -17.67
C LYS A 31 2.25 -1.17 -16.61
N LEU A 32 1.63 -0.12 -16.09
CA LEU A 32 2.13 0.63 -14.94
C LEU A 32 1.98 -0.19 -13.67
N LEU A 33 3.07 -0.37 -12.92
CA LEU A 33 3.10 -1.08 -11.64
C LEU A 33 3.23 -0.13 -10.45
N LEU A 34 3.94 0.99 -10.63
CA LEU A 34 4.18 1.97 -9.59
C LEU A 34 4.32 3.36 -10.22
N CYS A 35 3.76 4.36 -9.54
CA CYS A 35 3.94 5.76 -9.89
C CYS A 35 3.97 6.59 -8.59
N VAL A 36 5.11 7.18 -8.29
CA VAL A 36 5.35 7.89 -7.03
C VAL A 36 6.15 9.16 -7.25
N TYR A 37 6.04 10.10 -6.33
CA TYR A 37 6.98 11.19 -6.18
C TYR A 37 8.20 10.68 -5.41
N PHE A 38 9.31 10.51 -6.10
CA PHE A 38 10.52 9.91 -5.55
C PHE A 38 11.55 10.98 -5.19
N PRO A 39 12.12 10.94 -3.97
CA PRO A 39 13.13 11.89 -3.52
C PRO A 39 14.51 11.48 -4.04
N PHE A 40 15.05 12.25 -4.97
CA PHE A 40 16.37 12.01 -5.50
C PHE A 40 17.45 12.79 -4.72
N GLY A 41 18.57 12.13 -4.48
CA GLY A 41 19.80 12.72 -3.97
C GLY A 41 20.66 13.30 -5.09
N GLU A 42 21.83 13.77 -4.72
CA GLU A 42 22.85 14.24 -5.65
C GLU A 42 24.04 13.27 -5.67
N ALA A 43 24.71 13.18 -6.82
CA ALA A 43 25.98 12.49 -6.88
C ALA A 43 27.04 13.31 -6.14
N ALA A 44 27.93 12.65 -5.39
CA ALA A 44 29.06 13.31 -4.76
C ALA A 44 29.97 13.94 -5.85
N ALA A 45 30.37 15.19 -5.60
CA ALA A 45 31.13 16.00 -6.56
C ALA A 45 32.53 15.43 -6.86
N ASP A 46 33.08 14.64 -5.95
CA ASP A 46 34.46 14.13 -6.00
C ASP A 46 34.60 12.80 -6.76
N ASN A 47 33.60 11.91 -6.67
CA ASN A 47 33.70 10.56 -7.25
C ASN A 47 32.47 10.10 -8.05
N GLY A 48 31.41 10.94 -8.13
CA GLY A 48 30.17 10.60 -8.82
C GLY A 48 29.31 9.53 -8.13
N THR A 49 29.66 9.12 -6.92
CA THR A 49 28.88 8.12 -6.17
C THR A 49 27.57 8.74 -5.70
N TYR A 50 26.46 8.07 -5.94
CA TYR A 50 25.14 8.50 -5.47
C TYR A 50 25.01 8.36 -3.96
N SER A 51 24.62 9.43 -3.27
CA SER A 51 24.43 9.43 -1.81
C SER A 51 22.97 9.18 -1.46
N TYR A 52 22.72 8.26 -0.54
CA TYR A 52 21.39 7.92 0.00
C TYR A 52 21.48 7.52 1.47
N GLU A 53 20.38 7.61 2.21
CA GLU A 53 20.34 7.23 3.62
C GLU A 53 19.84 5.80 3.84
N TYR A 54 18.90 5.32 3.01
CA TYR A 54 18.41 3.95 3.13
C TYR A 54 17.96 3.37 1.79
N LEU A 55 17.78 2.05 1.76
CA LEU A 55 17.21 1.32 0.64
C LEU A 55 15.73 1.01 0.92
N SER A 56 14.85 1.44 0.03
CA SER A 56 13.42 1.11 0.07
C SER A 56 13.14 -0.15 -0.75
N PRO A 57 12.76 -1.27 -0.12
CA PRO A 57 12.50 -2.51 -0.82
C PRO A 57 11.09 -2.53 -1.43
N LEU A 58 11.01 -2.74 -2.74
CA LEU A 58 9.78 -3.04 -3.46
C LEU A 58 9.64 -4.55 -3.63
N PRO A 59 8.52 -5.17 -3.24
CA PRO A 59 8.27 -6.58 -3.53
C PRO A 59 8.04 -6.76 -5.03
N VAL A 60 8.87 -7.57 -5.67
CA VAL A 60 8.85 -7.83 -7.12
C VAL A 60 8.88 -9.32 -7.46
N SER A 61 8.60 -10.18 -6.49
CA SER A 61 8.69 -11.64 -6.64
C SER A 61 7.80 -12.21 -7.76
N GLU A 62 6.64 -11.61 -8.04
CA GLU A 62 5.75 -12.04 -9.12
C GLU A 62 6.31 -11.79 -10.53
N TRP A 63 7.36 -10.93 -10.64
CA TRP A 63 8.04 -10.62 -11.90
C TRP A 63 9.41 -11.30 -12.04
N MET A 64 9.72 -12.29 -11.20
CA MET A 64 10.97 -13.04 -11.28
C MET A 64 11.24 -13.54 -12.70
N GLY A 65 12.45 -13.28 -13.22
CA GLY A 65 12.88 -13.61 -14.57
C GLY A 65 12.40 -12.66 -15.67
N ARG A 66 11.51 -11.71 -15.37
CA ARG A 66 11.03 -10.68 -16.31
C ARG A 66 11.92 -9.44 -16.27
N THR A 67 11.82 -8.63 -17.32
CA THR A 67 12.50 -7.33 -17.38
C THR A 67 11.48 -6.23 -17.14
N LEU A 68 11.67 -5.49 -16.05
CA LEU A 68 10.89 -4.30 -15.73
C LEU A 68 11.62 -3.03 -16.21
N THR A 69 10.86 -1.97 -16.47
CA THR A 69 11.38 -0.67 -16.85
C THR A 69 11.14 0.35 -15.74
N LEU A 70 12.22 0.81 -15.10
CA LEU A 70 12.19 1.95 -14.20
C LEU A 70 12.43 3.23 -14.99
N SER A 71 11.55 4.23 -14.84
CA SER A 71 11.52 5.45 -15.63
C SER A 71 11.45 6.70 -14.75
N ALA A 72 12.45 7.54 -14.85
CA ALA A 72 12.54 8.90 -14.30
C ALA A 72 13.71 9.64 -15.00
N GLU A 73 13.88 10.91 -14.71
CA GLU A 73 15.15 11.61 -14.98
C GLU A 73 16.12 11.28 -13.84
N PHE A 74 16.98 10.29 -14.03
CA PHE A 74 17.89 9.82 -12.98
C PHE A 74 19.09 10.76 -12.82
N PRO A 75 19.44 11.10 -11.56
CA PRO A 75 20.74 11.74 -11.27
C PRO A 75 21.90 10.78 -11.55
N ALA A 76 23.07 11.32 -11.78
CA ALA A 76 24.27 10.51 -11.98
C ALA A 76 24.52 9.57 -10.79
N GLY A 77 24.86 8.32 -11.08
CA GLY A 77 25.13 7.26 -10.09
C GLY A 77 23.91 6.60 -9.47
N PHE A 78 22.68 7.11 -9.67
CA PHE A 78 21.46 6.49 -9.15
C PHE A 78 21.27 5.07 -9.63
N GLU A 79 21.46 4.84 -10.94
CA GLU A 79 21.26 3.52 -11.53
C GLU A 79 22.19 2.45 -10.95
N ASP A 80 23.43 2.84 -10.59
CA ASP A 80 24.43 1.96 -9.97
C ASP A 80 24.10 1.68 -8.49
N ALA A 81 23.32 2.54 -7.83
CA ALA A 81 22.88 2.37 -6.44
C ALA A 81 21.59 1.54 -6.30
N VAL A 82 20.86 1.29 -7.41
CA VAL A 82 19.71 0.39 -7.40
C VAL A 82 20.19 -1.06 -7.27
N THR A 83 19.67 -1.78 -6.30
CA THR A 83 20.08 -3.17 -6.01
C THR A 83 18.88 -4.12 -5.95
N GLN A 84 19.16 -5.41 -5.89
CA GLN A 84 18.16 -6.45 -5.64
C GLN A 84 18.66 -7.39 -4.55
N THR A 85 17.75 -7.94 -3.72
CA THR A 85 18.10 -8.84 -2.61
C THR A 85 17.03 -9.90 -2.38
N ASP A 86 17.44 -11.03 -1.79
CA ASP A 86 16.53 -12.11 -1.39
C ASP A 86 15.81 -11.83 -0.08
N ASP A 87 16.47 -11.11 0.83
CA ASP A 87 15.92 -10.80 2.13
C ASP A 87 15.36 -9.38 2.18
N LEU A 88 14.29 -9.19 2.95
CA LEU A 88 13.77 -7.86 3.23
C LEU A 88 14.83 -7.06 4.01
N PRO A 89 15.36 -5.96 3.46
CA PRO A 89 16.35 -5.15 4.17
C PRO A 89 15.78 -4.64 5.49
N VAL A 90 16.49 -4.88 6.57
CA VAL A 90 16.16 -4.38 7.90
C VAL A 90 17.02 -3.17 8.19
N SER A 91 16.41 -2.08 8.63
CA SER A 91 17.16 -0.91 9.06
C SER A 91 18.06 -1.27 10.24
N SER A 92 19.31 -0.81 10.21
CA SER A 92 20.24 -0.91 11.33
C SER A 92 20.00 0.14 12.43
N GLU A 93 19.01 1.02 12.23
CA GLU A 93 18.69 2.07 13.19
C GLU A 93 18.05 1.50 14.47
N VAL A 94 18.23 2.20 15.57
CA VAL A 94 17.65 1.83 16.86
C VAL A 94 16.15 2.13 16.81
N HIS A 95 15.33 1.09 16.88
CA HIS A 95 13.89 1.22 17.02
C HIS A 95 13.49 1.47 18.48
N PRO A 96 12.41 2.24 18.73
CA PRO A 96 11.86 2.40 20.07
C PRO A 96 11.50 1.05 20.70
N ALA A 97 11.77 0.89 22.00
CA ALA A 97 11.52 -0.36 22.71
C ALA A 97 10.01 -0.64 22.94
N VAL A 98 9.16 0.39 22.89
CA VAL A 98 7.73 0.31 23.24
C VAL A 98 6.81 0.56 22.04
N HIS A 99 7.18 1.49 21.16
CA HIS A 99 6.33 1.87 20.04
C HIS A 99 6.70 1.12 18.76
N PHE A 100 5.68 0.64 18.04
CA PHE A 100 5.89 0.12 16.70
C PHE A 100 6.35 1.24 15.76
N THR A 101 7.32 0.93 14.90
CA THR A 101 7.76 1.78 13.79
C THR A 101 7.91 0.94 12.53
N ALA A 102 7.74 1.55 11.36
CA ALA A 102 8.15 0.94 10.11
C ALA A 102 9.66 0.70 10.09
N ASN A 103 10.12 -0.11 9.15
CA ASN A 103 11.55 -0.37 8.97
C ASN A 103 12.32 0.89 8.52
N ALA A 104 11.70 1.69 7.66
CA ALA A 104 12.16 3.00 7.22
C ALA A 104 10.98 3.80 6.69
N GLY A 105 11.14 5.10 6.45
CA GLY A 105 10.13 5.96 5.87
C GLY A 105 9.08 6.48 6.86
N TRP A 106 7.99 7.04 6.33
CA TRP A 106 6.90 7.63 7.10
C TRP A 106 5.86 6.60 7.51
N ILE A 107 5.26 6.76 8.68
CA ILE A 107 4.15 5.98 9.19
C ILE A 107 3.11 6.88 9.87
N ASN A 108 1.80 6.59 9.69
CA ASN A 108 0.72 7.23 10.44
C ASN A 108 -0.36 6.21 10.83
N ASP A 109 -1.57 6.24 10.26
CA ASP A 109 -2.74 5.51 10.73
C ASP A 109 -2.57 3.98 10.71
N PRO A 110 -3.00 3.26 11.76
CA PRO A 110 -3.17 1.83 11.69
C PRO A 110 -4.36 1.48 10.78
N ASN A 111 -4.18 0.48 9.92
CA ASN A 111 -5.16 0.04 8.93
C ASN A 111 -5.33 -1.47 8.95
N GLY A 112 -6.42 -1.95 8.37
CA GLY A 112 -6.62 -3.35 8.09
C GLY A 112 -6.43 -4.28 9.29
N LEU A 113 -6.68 -3.78 10.51
CA LEU A 113 -6.50 -4.55 11.74
C LEU A 113 -7.39 -5.78 11.70
N VAL A 114 -6.79 -6.95 11.67
CA VAL A 114 -7.49 -8.25 11.65
C VAL A 114 -6.71 -9.28 12.46
N TYR A 115 -7.44 -10.17 13.12
CA TYR A 115 -6.88 -11.35 13.76
C TYR A 115 -7.31 -12.57 12.96
N ASP A 116 -6.35 -13.35 12.50
CA ASP A 116 -6.59 -14.54 11.73
C ASP A 116 -5.66 -15.67 12.17
N ASN A 117 -6.22 -16.84 12.42
CA ASN A 117 -5.49 -18.06 12.69
C ASN A 117 -4.31 -17.93 13.68
N GLY A 118 -4.54 -17.21 14.81
CA GLY A 118 -3.51 -17.00 15.85
C GLY A 118 -2.57 -15.82 15.61
N THR A 119 -2.76 -15.08 14.52
CA THR A 119 -1.90 -13.98 14.11
C THR A 119 -2.68 -12.67 14.07
N TYR A 120 -2.14 -11.63 14.68
CA TYR A 120 -2.60 -10.25 14.55
C TYR A 120 -1.90 -9.62 13.36
N HIS A 121 -2.68 -9.02 12.46
CA HIS A 121 -2.18 -8.25 11.33
C HIS A 121 -2.36 -6.76 11.61
N LEU A 122 -1.29 -6.01 11.46
CA LEU A 122 -1.26 -4.56 11.46
C LEU A 122 -0.81 -4.10 10.09
N TYR A 123 -1.73 -3.59 9.30
CA TYR A 123 -1.37 -2.75 8.18
C TYR A 123 -1.34 -1.30 8.66
N TYR A 124 -0.63 -0.45 7.95
CA TYR A 124 -0.49 0.96 8.37
C TYR A 124 -0.20 1.86 7.17
N GLN A 125 -0.64 3.10 7.28
CA GLN A 125 -0.27 4.13 6.32
C GLN A 125 1.24 4.28 6.29
N HIS A 126 1.82 4.24 5.10
CA HIS A 126 3.26 4.19 4.91
C HIS A 126 3.69 4.94 3.67
N ASN A 127 4.71 5.79 3.79
CA ASN A 127 5.48 6.25 2.65
C ASN A 127 6.86 5.57 2.70
N PRO A 128 7.11 4.55 1.87
CA PRO A 128 8.39 3.85 1.85
C PRO A 128 9.52 4.66 1.20
N PHE A 129 9.19 5.75 0.50
CA PHE A 129 10.13 6.55 -0.29
C PHE A 129 10.45 7.92 0.34
N GLY A 130 10.29 8.08 1.63
CA GLY A 130 10.60 9.35 2.30
C GLY A 130 10.09 9.41 3.72
N VAL A 131 10.52 10.43 4.46
CA VAL A 131 10.20 10.64 5.88
C VAL A 131 9.06 11.65 6.09
N ASN A 132 8.39 12.04 5.01
CA ASN A 132 7.23 12.92 5.03
C ASN A 132 5.98 12.19 4.57
N TRP A 133 4.81 12.72 4.94
CA TRP A 133 3.53 12.25 4.44
C TRP A 133 3.44 12.44 2.93
N ASN A 134 3.43 11.37 2.17
CA ASN A 134 3.32 11.31 0.70
C ASN A 134 3.20 9.84 0.26
N ASN A 135 2.91 9.57 -1.02
CA ASN A 135 2.91 8.24 -1.63
C ASN A 135 2.20 7.17 -0.78
N MET A 136 1.06 7.53 -0.17
CA MET A 136 0.40 6.66 0.80
C MET A 136 0.18 5.25 0.27
N SER A 137 0.77 4.33 0.98
CA SER A 137 0.80 2.89 0.75
C SER A 137 0.34 2.19 2.02
N TRP A 138 0.11 0.89 1.98
CA TRP A 138 -0.04 0.10 3.21
C TRP A 138 1.23 -0.71 3.47
N GLY A 139 1.94 -0.36 4.54
CA GLY A 139 2.93 -1.24 5.16
C GLY A 139 2.24 -2.38 5.90
N HIS A 140 2.99 -3.41 6.30
CA HIS A 140 2.45 -4.59 6.95
C HIS A 140 3.38 -5.11 8.05
N ALA A 141 2.79 -5.53 9.15
CA ALA A 141 3.46 -6.27 10.22
C ALA A 141 2.51 -7.29 10.86
N THR A 142 3.09 -8.33 11.43
CA THR A 142 2.35 -9.40 12.14
C THR A 142 2.88 -9.60 13.55
N SER A 143 2.00 -10.07 14.43
CA SER A 143 2.33 -10.40 15.83
C SER A 143 1.45 -11.55 16.32
N THR A 144 1.96 -12.33 17.26
CA THR A 144 1.17 -13.33 17.99
C THR A 144 0.76 -12.86 19.39
N ASP A 145 1.32 -11.74 19.86
CA ASP A 145 1.16 -11.25 21.24
C ASP A 145 0.88 -9.74 21.36
N LEU A 146 0.83 -9.00 20.25
CA LEU A 146 0.67 -7.55 20.17
C LEU A 146 1.83 -6.72 20.72
N LEU A 147 2.89 -7.36 21.17
CA LEU A 147 4.09 -6.74 21.73
C LEU A 147 5.28 -6.88 20.78
N HIS A 148 5.47 -8.08 20.24
CA HIS A 148 6.57 -8.38 19.32
C HIS A 148 6.04 -8.44 17.88
N TRP A 149 6.52 -7.53 17.05
CA TRP A 149 6.06 -7.37 15.67
C TRP A 149 7.14 -7.77 14.66
N THR A 150 6.75 -8.63 13.73
CA THR A 150 7.55 -8.95 12.54
C THR A 150 7.09 -8.05 11.40
N ARG A 151 8.02 -7.24 10.86
CA ARG A 151 7.76 -6.39 9.70
C ARG A 151 7.78 -7.23 8.43
N LEU A 152 6.81 -6.99 7.57
CA LEU A 152 6.64 -7.67 6.29
C LEU A 152 6.79 -6.67 5.13
N PRO A 153 6.86 -7.15 3.89
CA PRO A 153 6.88 -6.27 2.72
C PRO A 153 5.67 -5.33 2.68
N VAL A 154 5.79 -4.22 1.96
CA VAL A 154 4.67 -3.32 1.66
C VAL A 154 3.55 -4.12 1.00
N ALA A 155 2.34 -4.06 1.57
CA ALA A 155 1.21 -4.87 1.13
C ALA A 155 0.47 -4.27 -0.07
N MET A 156 0.36 -2.93 -0.13
CA MET A 156 -0.27 -2.22 -1.26
C MET A 156 0.48 -0.93 -1.56
N LEU A 157 0.70 -0.69 -2.84
CA LEU A 157 1.34 0.51 -3.37
C LEU A 157 0.35 1.35 -4.19
N PRO A 158 0.58 2.67 -4.32
CA PRO A 158 -0.18 3.54 -5.21
C PRO A 158 -0.18 3.03 -6.65
N ASP A 159 -1.32 3.13 -7.29
CA ASP A 159 -1.50 2.80 -8.70
C ASP A 159 -2.31 3.89 -9.43
N GLU A 160 -2.84 3.56 -10.61
CA GLU A 160 -3.63 4.49 -11.40
C GLU A 160 -4.98 4.86 -10.78
N GLU A 161 -5.49 4.08 -9.80
CA GLU A 161 -6.73 4.41 -9.08
C GLU A 161 -6.51 5.46 -7.99
N GLY A 162 -5.31 5.52 -7.41
CA GLY A 162 -4.95 6.50 -6.39
C GLY A 162 -3.90 6.01 -5.39
N THR A 163 -3.57 6.87 -4.44
CA THR A 163 -2.83 6.47 -3.24
C THR A 163 -3.74 5.67 -2.31
N ILE A 164 -3.12 4.79 -1.51
CA ILE A 164 -3.85 3.88 -0.64
C ILE A 164 -4.08 4.54 0.72
N PHE A 165 -5.21 5.23 0.87
CA PHE A 165 -5.58 5.85 2.14
C PHE A 165 -6.14 4.83 3.13
N SER A 166 -6.50 5.33 4.33
CA SER A 166 -6.91 4.50 5.45
C SER A 166 -8.13 3.63 5.17
N GLY A 167 -8.21 2.53 5.90
CA GLY A 167 -9.24 1.55 5.74
C GLY A 167 -9.23 0.46 6.82
N CYS A 168 -10.02 -0.57 6.63
CA CYS A 168 -10.23 -1.63 7.61
C CYS A 168 -10.13 -3.04 6.99
N GLY A 169 -10.00 -4.03 7.85
CA GLY A 169 -10.04 -5.45 7.49
C GLY A 169 -11.12 -6.21 8.25
N LEU A 170 -11.61 -7.28 7.66
CA LEU A 170 -12.53 -8.24 8.29
C LEU A 170 -12.44 -9.61 7.60
N THR A 171 -13.03 -10.63 8.20
CA THR A 171 -13.14 -11.97 7.64
C THR A 171 -14.34 -12.09 6.68
N ASN A 172 -14.27 -13.01 5.72
CA ASN A 172 -15.38 -13.32 4.80
C ASN A 172 -16.31 -14.41 5.34
N GLU A 173 -16.33 -14.62 6.66
CA GLU A 173 -17.07 -15.73 7.30
C GLU A 173 -18.59 -15.70 7.05
N HIS A 174 -19.16 -14.52 6.83
CA HIS A 174 -20.60 -14.33 6.58
C HIS A 174 -21.00 -14.38 5.10
N ARG A 175 -20.09 -14.73 4.19
CA ARG A 175 -20.35 -14.70 2.73
C ARG A 175 -21.62 -15.43 2.28
N ASP A 176 -21.94 -16.55 2.93
CA ASP A 176 -23.11 -17.38 2.59
C ASP A 176 -24.43 -16.79 3.11
N GLU A 177 -24.36 -15.81 4.01
CA GLU A 177 -25.49 -15.16 4.66
C GLU A 177 -25.90 -13.84 3.97
N ILE A 178 -25.06 -13.31 3.08
CA ILE A 178 -25.30 -12.05 2.39
C ILE A 178 -26.60 -12.16 1.58
N GLN A 179 -27.58 -11.32 1.89
CA GLN A 179 -28.88 -11.24 1.19
C GLN A 179 -28.92 -10.20 0.07
N ALA A 180 -27.89 -9.39 -0.04
CA ALA A 180 -27.84 -8.27 -0.98
C ALA A 180 -27.86 -8.69 -2.45
N ALA A 181 -28.20 -7.74 -3.30
CA ALA A 181 -28.37 -7.86 -4.75
C ALA A 181 -27.12 -8.40 -5.49
N ALA A 182 -27.25 -8.60 -6.79
CA ALA A 182 -26.33 -9.33 -7.67
C ALA A 182 -24.81 -8.99 -7.55
N ASP A 183 -24.47 -7.78 -7.15
CA ASP A 183 -23.08 -7.34 -6.99
C ASP A 183 -22.35 -8.00 -5.80
N SER A 184 -23.08 -8.66 -4.91
CA SER A 184 -22.54 -9.43 -3.80
C SER A 184 -21.84 -10.74 -4.22
N ASN A 185 -21.93 -11.14 -5.48
CA ASN A 185 -21.31 -12.36 -6.00
C ASN A 185 -19.79 -12.37 -5.86
N LEU A 186 -19.15 -11.19 -5.81
CA LEU A 186 -17.71 -11.08 -5.71
C LEU A 186 -17.19 -11.69 -4.40
N TYR A 187 -17.76 -11.31 -3.27
CA TYR A 187 -17.37 -11.85 -1.95
C TYR A 187 -17.76 -13.31 -1.78
N ARG A 188 -18.87 -13.75 -2.42
CA ARG A 188 -19.29 -15.16 -2.44
C ARG A 188 -18.35 -16.05 -3.25
N SER A 189 -17.65 -15.52 -4.23
CA SER A 189 -16.66 -16.29 -5.01
C SER A 189 -15.37 -16.57 -4.23
N LEU A 190 -15.08 -15.75 -3.21
CA LEU A 190 -13.90 -15.92 -2.38
C LEU A 190 -14.11 -17.00 -1.32
N PRO A 191 -13.05 -17.65 -0.82
CA PRO A 191 -13.14 -18.59 0.31
C PRO A 191 -13.75 -17.93 1.55
N LYS A 192 -14.31 -18.73 2.45
CA LYS A 192 -14.88 -18.26 3.73
C LYS A 192 -13.84 -17.69 4.68
N ASP A 193 -12.65 -18.24 4.64
CA ASP A 193 -11.48 -17.84 5.38
C ASP A 193 -10.65 -16.74 4.69
N ALA A 194 -11.13 -16.20 3.56
CA ALA A 194 -10.53 -15.04 2.95
C ALA A 194 -10.65 -13.83 3.87
N LEU A 195 -9.64 -12.99 3.88
CA LEU A 195 -9.68 -11.68 4.52
C LEU A 195 -10.07 -10.63 3.49
N LEU A 196 -10.95 -9.73 3.88
CA LEU A 196 -11.43 -8.61 3.06
C LEU A 196 -10.87 -7.31 3.63
N PHE A 197 -10.42 -6.43 2.75
CA PHE A 197 -9.87 -5.12 3.12
C PHE A 197 -10.56 -4.04 2.31
N PHE A 198 -11.07 -3.03 2.98
CA PHE A 198 -11.71 -1.89 2.36
C PHE A 198 -10.86 -0.65 2.60
N TYR A 199 -10.59 0.10 1.54
CA TYR A 199 -9.71 1.26 1.60
C TYR A 199 -10.20 2.37 0.67
N THR A 200 -9.71 3.58 0.90
CA THR A 200 -9.92 4.68 -0.04
C THR A 200 -8.79 4.72 -1.05
N ALA A 201 -9.11 4.69 -2.34
CA ALA A 201 -8.22 5.14 -3.39
C ALA A 201 -8.35 6.66 -3.49
N ALA A 202 -7.33 7.38 -3.04
CA ALA A 202 -7.36 8.83 -2.98
C ALA A 202 -6.83 9.41 -4.29
N GLY A 203 -7.77 9.74 -5.16
CA GLY A 203 -7.49 10.57 -6.33
C GLY A 203 -7.46 12.05 -5.97
N GLY A 204 -6.90 12.89 -6.83
CA GLY A 204 -6.94 14.35 -6.68
C GLY A 204 -6.10 14.91 -5.53
N SER A 205 -5.46 14.10 -4.75
CA SER A 205 -4.48 14.54 -3.76
C SER A 205 -3.13 14.78 -4.44
N HIS A 206 -2.41 15.81 -4.01
CA HIS A 206 -1.09 16.14 -4.55
C HIS A 206 0.00 15.13 -4.20
N ASP A 207 -0.37 14.00 -3.64
CA ASP A 207 0.52 12.94 -3.16
C ASP A 207 0.67 11.76 -4.13
N SER A 208 0.02 11.82 -5.30
CA SER A 208 0.26 10.84 -6.38
C SER A 208 0.17 11.50 -7.76
N ALA A 209 1.25 11.44 -8.50
CA ALA A 209 1.31 11.95 -9.87
C ALA A 209 0.40 11.23 -10.86
N CYS A 210 0.05 9.96 -10.58
CA CYS A 210 -0.77 9.15 -11.48
C CYS A 210 -2.26 9.21 -11.18
N SER A 211 -2.64 9.67 -10.00
CA SER A 211 -4.04 9.86 -9.59
C SER A 211 -4.47 11.32 -9.52
N GLU A 212 -3.60 12.23 -9.93
CA GLU A 212 -3.94 13.65 -9.96
C GLU A 212 -5.19 13.91 -10.79
N GLY A 213 -6.15 14.65 -10.21
CA GLY A 213 -7.43 14.97 -10.84
C GLY A 213 -8.48 13.85 -10.80
N LYS A 214 -8.18 12.67 -10.25
CA LYS A 214 -9.17 11.60 -10.05
C LYS A 214 -9.98 11.82 -8.77
N ASP A 215 -11.10 11.16 -8.67
CA ASP A 215 -12.01 11.20 -7.53
C ASP A 215 -11.54 10.28 -6.40
N TYR A 216 -11.99 10.57 -5.17
CA TYR A 216 -11.87 9.67 -4.03
C TYR A 216 -12.95 8.58 -4.13
N THR A 217 -12.54 7.33 -4.21
CA THR A 217 -13.40 6.16 -4.32
C THR A 217 -13.06 5.11 -3.29
N GLN A 218 -14.02 4.24 -2.93
CA GLN A 218 -13.75 3.16 -1.99
C GLN A 218 -13.56 1.86 -2.75
N HIS A 219 -12.53 1.12 -2.41
CA HIS A 219 -12.13 -0.12 -3.07
C HIS A 219 -12.04 -1.28 -2.09
N THR A 220 -11.98 -2.48 -2.64
CA THR A 220 -11.76 -3.71 -1.89
C THR A 220 -10.48 -4.39 -2.34
N ALA A 221 -9.71 -4.89 -1.39
CA ALA A 221 -8.70 -5.90 -1.62
C ALA A 221 -9.03 -7.15 -0.79
N TYR A 222 -8.44 -8.28 -1.13
CA TYR A 222 -8.62 -9.54 -0.40
C TYR A 222 -7.32 -10.31 -0.28
N SER A 223 -7.29 -11.23 0.67
CA SER A 223 -6.23 -12.21 0.85
C SER A 223 -6.81 -13.60 0.97
N THR A 224 -6.15 -14.58 0.36
CA THR A 224 -6.44 -16.01 0.49
C THR A 224 -5.27 -16.80 1.06
N ASP A 225 -4.25 -16.09 1.54
CA ASP A 225 -3.03 -16.63 2.13
C ASP A 225 -2.80 -16.10 3.55
N HIS A 226 -3.90 -15.97 4.31
CA HIS A 226 -3.87 -15.51 5.70
C HIS A 226 -3.26 -14.10 5.86
N GLY A 227 -3.59 -13.17 4.96
CA GLY A 227 -3.19 -11.77 5.05
C GLY A 227 -1.75 -11.48 4.63
N LEU A 228 -1.01 -12.44 4.09
CA LEU A 228 0.38 -12.21 3.69
C LEU A 228 0.48 -11.37 2.43
N THR A 229 -0.41 -11.61 1.46
CA THR A 229 -0.51 -10.80 0.23
C THR A 229 -1.93 -10.27 0.05
N LEU A 230 -2.04 -9.07 -0.52
CA LEU A 230 -3.32 -8.42 -0.81
C LEU A 230 -3.50 -8.29 -2.33
N GLN A 231 -4.65 -8.75 -2.81
CA GLN A 231 -5.05 -8.62 -4.22
C GLN A 231 -6.17 -7.60 -4.32
N LYS A 232 -5.96 -6.54 -5.11
CA LYS A 232 -6.97 -5.52 -5.36
C LYS A 232 -8.06 -6.07 -6.27
N LEU A 233 -9.31 -5.81 -5.92
CA LEU A 233 -10.44 -6.09 -6.79
C LEU A 233 -10.66 -4.93 -7.76
N PRO A 234 -11.05 -5.20 -9.00
CA PRO A 234 -11.30 -4.15 -9.99
C PRO A 234 -12.54 -3.35 -9.64
N GLY A 235 -12.46 -2.04 -9.84
CA GLY A 235 -13.56 -1.11 -9.68
C GLY A 235 -13.84 -0.68 -8.24
N ALA A 236 -14.54 0.42 -8.10
CA ALA A 236 -14.91 0.98 -6.81
C ALA A 236 -16.17 0.31 -6.26
N VAL A 237 -16.14 -0.12 -4.99
CA VAL A 237 -17.32 -0.61 -4.27
C VAL A 237 -18.24 0.54 -3.86
N VAL A 238 -17.68 1.71 -3.58
CA VAL A 238 -18.43 2.96 -3.42
C VAL A 238 -17.78 4.03 -4.30
N PRO A 239 -18.52 4.59 -5.26
CA PRO A 239 -17.99 5.62 -6.15
C PRO A 239 -17.79 6.93 -5.39
N PHE A 240 -17.31 7.94 -6.11
CA PHE A 240 -17.23 9.29 -5.58
C PHE A 240 -18.63 9.80 -5.16
N LEU A 241 -18.74 10.17 -3.90
CA LEU A 241 -19.98 10.73 -3.33
C LEU A 241 -19.86 12.25 -3.14
N LYS A 242 -18.71 12.68 -2.63
CA LYS A 242 -18.41 14.06 -2.31
C LYS A 242 -16.91 14.22 -2.14
N THR A 243 -16.41 15.46 -2.22
CA THR A 243 -15.01 15.79 -1.95
C THR A 243 -14.53 15.15 -0.63
N ASP A 244 -13.38 14.49 -0.66
CA ASP A 244 -12.76 13.81 0.48
C ASP A 244 -13.69 12.77 1.16
N ASN A 245 -14.38 11.93 0.40
CA ASN A 245 -15.02 10.73 0.98
C ASN A 245 -13.96 9.65 1.23
N ARG A 246 -13.65 9.37 2.50
CA ARG A 246 -12.53 8.50 2.89
C ARG A 246 -12.75 7.76 4.20
N ASP A 247 -11.75 6.96 4.58
CA ASP A 247 -11.64 6.27 5.86
C ASP A 247 -12.81 5.31 6.12
N PRO A 248 -13.03 4.33 5.22
CA PRO A 248 -14.14 3.39 5.37
C PRO A 248 -13.92 2.49 6.59
N LYS A 249 -14.97 2.35 7.40
CA LYS A 249 -15.08 1.29 8.39
C LYS A 249 -16.23 0.36 8.02
N VAL A 250 -15.92 -0.91 7.77
CA VAL A 250 -16.90 -1.92 7.38
C VAL A 250 -17.08 -2.92 8.52
N TYR A 251 -18.31 -3.36 8.72
CA TYR A 251 -18.67 -4.39 9.68
C TYR A 251 -19.88 -5.20 9.19
N TRP A 252 -19.96 -6.44 9.64
CA TRP A 252 -21.14 -7.26 9.41
C TRP A 252 -22.33 -6.79 10.27
N HIS A 253 -23.49 -6.62 9.65
CA HIS A 253 -24.72 -6.28 10.35
C HIS A 253 -25.70 -7.44 10.32
N GLU A 254 -25.77 -8.14 11.44
CA GLU A 254 -26.52 -9.40 11.61
C GLU A 254 -27.99 -9.29 11.22
N LYS A 255 -28.64 -8.20 11.59
CA LYS A 255 -30.08 -8.00 11.33
C LYS A 255 -30.42 -7.80 9.86
N SER A 256 -29.59 -7.09 9.11
CA SER A 256 -29.79 -6.87 7.66
C SER A 256 -29.08 -7.90 6.78
N LYS A 257 -28.30 -8.81 7.37
CA LYS A 257 -27.48 -9.81 6.67
C LYS A 257 -26.67 -9.16 5.53
N ALA A 258 -25.99 -8.08 5.86
CA ALA A 258 -25.21 -7.29 4.92
C ALA A 258 -24.00 -6.65 5.61
N PHE A 259 -22.98 -6.36 4.83
CA PHE A 259 -21.91 -5.46 5.28
C PHE A 259 -22.41 -4.01 5.26
N ILE A 260 -22.09 -3.27 6.31
CA ILE A 260 -22.36 -1.84 6.41
C ILE A 260 -21.03 -1.10 6.43
N MET A 261 -20.88 -0.13 5.54
CA MET A 261 -19.75 0.78 5.50
C MET A 261 -20.15 2.12 6.09
N SER A 262 -19.44 2.58 7.12
CA SER A 262 -19.44 3.97 7.54
C SER A 262 -18.28 4.71 6.87
N LEU A 263 -18.54 5.92 6.37
CA LEU A 263 -17.61 6.67 5.55
C LEU A 263 -17.61 8.14 5.96
N TYR A 264 -16.43 8.72 6.13
CA TYR A 264 -16.29 10.17 6.30
C TYR A 264 -16.60 10.90 4.99
N LEU A 265 -17.40 11.97 5.09
CA LEU A 265 -17.68 12.89 3.99
C LEU A 265 -17.36 14.32 4.43
N LYS A 266 -16.51 15.02 3.69
CA LYS A 266 -16.15 16.42 4.00
C LYS A 266 -17.38 17.33 4.04
N GLY A 267 -17.54 18.04 5.16
CA GLY A 267 -18.68 18.95 5.41
C GLY A 267 -20.02 18.25 5.67
N THR A 268 -20.00 16.92 5.89
CA THR A 268 -21.11 16.10 6.35
C THR A 268 -20.51 15.10 7.34
N GLU A 269 -21.21 14.76 8.39
CA GLU A 269 -20.57 13.97 9.44
C GLU A 269 -20.30 12.52 9.00
N TYR A 270 -21.28 11.83 8.35
CA TYR A 270 -21.15 10.43 7.97
C TYR A 270 -22.04 10.06 6.78
N ALA A 271 -21.62 9.03 6.04
CA ALA A 271 -22.49 8.24 5.17
C ALA A 271 -22.50 6.79 5.61
N LEU A 272 -23.63 6.12 5.48
CA LEU A 272 -23.76 4.68 5.64
C LEU A 272 -24.17 4.07 4.30
N SER A 273 -23.49 3.01 3.90
CA SER A 273 -23.82 2.24 2.69
C SER A 273 -23.93 0.76 3.02
N LEU A 274 -24.89 0.09 2.43
CA LEU A 274 -24.92 -1.38 2.34
C LEU A 274 -24.02 -1.79 1.16
N ILE A 275 -23.10 -2.66 1.40
CA ILE A 275 -22.15 -3.17 0.41
C ILE A 275 -22.14 -4.70 0.36
#